data_53416b54856ea702ec7f5e05224b3070
#
_entry.id   53416b54856ea702ec7f5e05224b3070
#
_cell.length_a   1.000
_cell.length_b   1.000
_cell.length_c   1.000
_cell.angle_alpha   90.00
_cell.angle_beta   90.00
_cell.angle_gamma   90.00
#
_symmetry.space_group_name_H-M   'P 1'
#
loop_
_entity.id
_entity.type
_entity.pdbx_description
1 polymer ?
#
loop_
_entity_poly.entity_id
_entity_poly.type
_entity_poly.pdbx_seq_one_letter_code
_entity_poly.pdbx_strand_id
1 'polypeptide(L)'
;MILLDTHIWVKWVLDEKQLPESVQRQIIEHEKDGLGVSVISCWEVAKLLELKRLNFDMDVSDWINQALSYPDIQLVELSPSIAVESTRLPGEFHRDPADQLIVATARIHDCPLLTLDRKILAYSHVKLL
;
A
#
# COMPACT_ATOMS: atom_id res chain seq x y z
N MET A 1 -1.97 -9.03 10.01
CA MET A 1 -2.03 -8.32 8.71
C MET A 1 -0.78 -7.48 8.53
N ILE A 2 -0.24 -7.47 7.33
CA ILE A 2 0.74 -6.46 6.92
C ILE A 2 0.07 -5.56 5.90
N LEU A 3 0.46 -4.27 5.88
CA LEU A 3 -0.06 -3.33 4.89
C LEU A 3 0.94 -3.20 3.74
N LEU A 4 0.47 -3.34 2.51
CA LEU A 4 1.29 -3.19 1.32
C LEU A 4 1.23 -1.75 0.84
N ASP A 5 2.39 -1.13 0.62
CA ASP A 5 2.43 0.15 -0.09
C ASP A 5 1.99 -0.07 -1.54
N THR A 6 1.51 0.98 -2.19
CA THR A 6 0.90 0.90 -3.53
C THR A 6 1.81 0.20 -4.55
N HIS A 7 3.08 0.61 -4.64
CA HIS A 7 4.00 0.03 -5.62
C HIS A 7 4.31 -1.45 -5.33
N ILE A 8 4.28 -1.86 -4.05
CA ILE A 8 4.45 -3.27 -3.67
C ILE A 8 3.27 -4.09 -4.19
N TRP A 9 2.05 -3.63 -3.90
CA TRP A 9 0.83 -4.30 -4.36
C TRP A 9 0.77 -4.41 -5.88
N VAL A 10 1.02 -3.32 -6.58
CA VAL A 10 0.96 -3.30 -8.05
C VAL A 10 1.97 -4.28 -8.65
N LYS A 11 3.21 -4.25 -8.19
CA LYS A 11 4.25 -5.16 -8.69
C LYS A 11 3.96 -6.61 -8.34
N TRP A 12 3.45 -6.86 -7.14
CA TRP A 12 3.08 -8.21 -6.72
C TRP A 12 2.02 -8.82 -7.64
N VAL A 13 1.04 -8.03 -8.04
CA VAL A 13 -0.05 -8.49 -8.91
C VAL A 13 0.38 -8.58 -10.38
N LEU A 14 1.11 -7.58 -10.89
CA LEU A 14 1.49 -7.54 -12.30
C LEU A 14 2.66 -8.47 -12.62
N ASP A 15 3.71 -8.43 -11.84
CA ASP A 15 4.91 -9.25 -12.01
C ASP A 15 5.75 -9.20 -10.74
N GLU A 16 5.57 -10.20 -9.88
CA GLU A 16 6.28 -10.28 -8.60
C GLU A 16 7.80 -10.30 -8.75
N LYS A 17 8.32 -10.68 -9.91
CA LYS A 17 9.75 -10.67 -10.18
C LYS A 17 10.37 -9.27 -10.19
N GLN A 18 9.54 -8.23 -10.32
CA GLN A 18 10.00 -6.85 -10.19
C GLN A 18 10.32 -6.46 -8.75
N LEU A 19 9.91 -7.28 -7.79
CA LEU A 19 10.22 -7.08 -6.37
C LEU A 19 11.50 -7.85 -6.00
N PRO A 20 12.32 -7.29 -5.09
CA PRO A 20 13.45 -8.06 -4.54
C PRO A 20 12.98 -9.38 -3.94
N GLU A 21 13.81 -10.42 -4.02
CA GLU A 21 13.46 -11.74 -3.49
C GLU A 21 13.11 -11.71 -2.00
N SER A 22 13.79 -10.86 -1.23
CA SER A 22 13.47 -10.69 0.19
C SER A 22 12.06 -10.18 0.41
N VAL A 23 11.60 -9.26 -0.43
CA VAL A 23 10.24 -8.71 -0.37
C VAL A 23 9.22 -9.76 -0.79
N GLN A 24 9.49 -10.51 -1.85
CA GLN A 24 8.64 -11.61 -2.29
C GLN A 24 8.44 -12.63 -1.15
N ARG A 25 9.52 -13.01 -0.46
CA ARG A 25 9.45 -13.92 0.68
C ARG A 25 8.63 -13.37 1.83
N GLN A 26 8.80 -12.09 2.16
CA GLN A 26 8.02 -11.45 3.21
C GLN A 26 6.53 -11.48 2.91
N ILE A 27 6.13 -11.24 1.67
CA ILE A 27 4.72 -11.33 1.27
C ILE A 27 4.22 -12.77 1.47
N ILE A 28 4.94 -13.75 0.95
CA ILE A 28 4.55 -15.16 1.05
C ILE A 28 4.42 -15.60 2.50
N GLU A 29 5.35 -15.21 3.35
CA GLU A 29 5.36 -15.56 4.77
C GLU A 29 4.16 -14.97 5.53
N HIS A 30 3.62 -13.86 5.06
CA HIS A 30 2.52 -13.14 5.75
C HIS A 30 1.17 -13.29 5.07
N GLU A 31 1.07 -14.02 3.97
CA GLU A 31 -0.20 -14.17 3.23
C GLU A 31 -1.34 -14.63 4.14
N LYS A 32 -1.09 -15.64 4.98
CA LYS A 32 -2.14 -16.21 5.85
C LYS A 32 -2.60 -15.25 6.93
N ASP A 33 -1.77 -14.30 7.32
CA ASP A 33 -2.12 -13.26 8.29
C ASP A 33 -2.90 -12.11 7.66
N GLY A 34 -2.96 -12.09 6.34
CA GLY A 34 -3.66 -11.07 5.55
C GLY A 34 -2.72 -10.01 4.99
N LEU A 35 -2.95 -9.69 3.72
CA LEU A 35 -2.23 -8.64 3.00
C LEU A 35 -3.18 -7.45 2.82
N GLY A 36 -2.96 -6.39 3.58
CA GLY A 36 -3.81 -5.21 3.54
C GLY A 36 -3.45 -4.31 2.36
N VAL A 37 -4.47 -3.82 1.67
CA VAL A 37 -4.35 -2.80 0.62
C VAL A 37 -5.30 -1.66 0.96
N SER A 38 -4.76 -0.45 1.11
CA SER A 38 -5.57 0.71 1.41
C SER A 38 -6.39 1.15 0.20
N VAL A 39 -7.60 1.66 0.45
CA VAL A 39 -8.40 2.32 -0.60
C VAL A 39 -7.60 3.42 -1.29
N ILE A 40 -6.71 4.12 -0.58
CA ILE A 40 -5.88 5.16 -1.20
C ILE A 40 -4.95 4.58 -2.27
N SER A 41 -4.53 3.34 -2.15
CA SER A 41 -3.73 2.67 -3.19
C SER A 41 -4.54 2.47 -4.47
N CYS A 42 -5.83 2.21 -4.35
CA CYS A 42 -6.71 2.14 -5.51
C CYS A 42 -6.79 3.49 -6.22
N TRP A 43 -6.89 4.58 -5.47
CA TRP A 43 -6.88 5.93 -6.02
C TRP A 43 -5.55 6.24 -6.71
N GLU A 44 -4.42 5.87 -6.10
CA GLU A 44 -3.10 6.09 -6.70
C GLU A 44 -2.96 5.36 -8.04
N VAL A 45 -3.40 4.10 -8.12
CA VAL A 45 -3.37 3.32 -9.36
C VAL A 45 -4.21 4.00 -10.44
N ALA A 46 -5.44 4.40 -10.11
CA ALA A 46 -6.30 5.10 -11.05
C ALA A 46 -5.68 6.42 -11.53
N LYS A 47 -5.02 7.14 -10.62
CA LYS A 47 -4.33 8.39 -10.92
C LYS A 47 -3.13 8.19 -11.84
N LEU A 48 -2.34 7.15 -11.61
CA LEU A 48 -1.20 6.80 -12.47
C LEU A 48 -1.65 6.49 -13.89
N LEU A 49 -2.78 5.81 -14.06
CA LEU A 49 -3.36 5.55 -15.38
C LEU A 49 -3.87 6.84 -16.03
N GLU A 50 -4.56 7.70 -15.29
CA GLU A 50 -5.00 9.00 -15.78
C GLU A 50 -3.83 9.83 -16.30
N LEU A 51 -2.71 9.80 -15.57
CA LEU A 51 -1.49 10.53 -15.93
C LEU A 51 -0.61 9.79 -16.96
N LYS A 52 -1.08 8.65 -17.47
CA LYS A 52 -0.36 7.80 -18.44
C LYS A 52 1.00 7.31 -17.95
N ARG A 53 1.17 7.19 -16.63
CA ARG A 53 2.38 6.65 -15.99
C ARG A 53 2.31 5.16 -15.73
N LEU A 54 1.15 4.57 -15.96
CA LEU A 54 0.88 3.15 -15.86
C LEU A 54 -0.08 2.80 -16.98
N ASN A 55 0.08 1.60 -17.56
CA ASN A 55 -0.78 1.15 -18.65
C ASN A 55 -1.22 -0.29 -18.40
N PHE A 56 -2.52 -0.53 -18.56
CA PHE A 56 -3.12 -1.86 -18.46
C PHE A 56 -3.86 -2.20 -19.75
N ASP A 57 -3.99 -3.50 -20.03
CA ASP A 57 -4.76 -4.00 -21.17
C ASP A 57 -6.26 -4.06 -20.89
N MET A 58 -6.70 -3.61 -19.74
CA MET A 58 -8.09 -3.62 -19.33
C MET A 58 -8.45 -2.29 -18.62
N ASP A 59 -9.75 -2.08 -18.43
CA ASP A 59 -10.24 -0.96 -17.65
C ASP A 59 -9.70 -1.00 -16.21
N VAL A 60 -9.43 0.18 -15.65
CA VAL A 60 -8.84 0.27 -14.30
C VAL A 60 -9.74 -0.32 -13.22
N SER A 61 -11.05 -0.12 -13.33
CA SER A 61 -12.00 -0.71 -12.36
C SER A 61 -11.93 -2.22 -12.36
N ASP A 62 -11.87 -2.82 -13.54
CA ASP A 62 -11.75 -4.27 -13.69
C ASP A 62 -10.42 -4.78 -13.12
N TRP A 63 -9.33 -4.07 -13.41
CA TRP A 63 -8.02 -4.43 -12.87
C TRP A 63 -8.00 -4.40 -11.33
N ILE A 64 -8.52 -3.32 -10.75
CA ILE A 64 -8.57 -3.16 -9.30
C ILE A 64 -9.41 -4.27 -8.67
N ASN A 65 -10.59 -4.57 -9.23
CA ASN A 65 -11.45 -5.63 -8.71
C ASN A 65 -10.77 -6.99 -8.77
N GLN A 66 -10.08 -7.30 -9.86
CA GLN A 66 -9.31 -8.54 -9.98
C GLN A 66 -8.14 -8.58 -8.98
N ALA A 67 -7.40 -7.50 -8.86
CA ALA A 67 -6.26 -7.41 -7.95
C ALA A 67 -6.67 -7.57 -6.49
N LEU A 68 -7.83 -7.03 -6.11
CA LEU A 68 -8.37 -7.16 -4.76
C LEU A 68 -8.99 -8.53 -4.50
N SER A 69 -9.27 -9.30 -5.53
CA SER A 69 -9.85 -10.64 -5.39
C SER A 69 -8.83 -11.75 -5.15
N TYR A 70 -7.54 -11.43 -5.18
CA TYR A 70 -6.49 -12.39 -4.88
C TYR A 70 -6.66 -12.93 -3.47
N PRO A 71 -6.38 -14.23 -3.24
CA PRO A 71 -6.44 -14.80 -1.90
C PRO A 71 -5.63 -13.99 -0.91
N ASP A 72 -6.13 -13.87 0.31
CA ASP A 72 -5.46 -13.20 1.43
C ASP A 72 -5.34 -11.68 1.31
N ILE A 73 -5.80 -11.07 0.23
CA ILE A 73 -5.89 -9.60 0.09
C ILE A 73 -7.10 -9.09 0.87
N GLN A 74 -6.87 -8.07 1.69
CA GLN A 74 -7.91 -7.38 2.47
C GLN A 74 -7.91 -5.90 2.10
N LEU A 75 -9.04 -5.40 1.61
CA LEU A 75 -9.20 -3.97 1.37
C LEU A 75 -9.35 -3.25 2.71
N VAL A 76 -8.52 -2.24 2.94
CA VAL A 76 -8.56 -1.44 4.16
C VAL A 76 -9.19 -0.09 3.83
N GLU A 77 -10.38 0.16 4.40
CA GLU A 77 -11.13 1.38 4.17
C GLU A 77 -10.49 2.58 4.87
N LEU A 78 -10.70 3.76 4.32
CA LEU A 78 -10.29 5.01 4.98
C LEU A 78 -11.33 5.38 6.04
N SER A 79 -10.93 5.28 7.30
CA SER A 79 -11.79 5.67 8.42
C SER A 79 -11.56 7.14 8.79
N PRO A 80 -12.50 7.76 9.52
CA PRO A 80 -12.26 9.10 10.08
C PRO A 80 -10.98 9.17 10.93
N SER A 81 -10.68 8.13 11.70
CA SER A 81 -9.45 8.05 12.51
C SER A 81 -8.20 8.10 11.66
N ILE A 82 -8.17 7.36 10.54
CA ILE A 82 -7.05 7.37 9.62
C ILE A 82 -6.90 8.75 8.98
N ALA A 83 -8.00 9.35 8.54
CA ALA A 83 -7.97 10.68 7.94
C ALA A 83 -7.37 11.71 8.89
N VAL A 84 -7.79 11.71 10.14
CA VAL A 84 -7.26 12.63 11.16
C VAL A 84 -5.81 12.33 11.47
N GLU A 85 -5.45 11.07 11.66
CA GLU A 85 -4.06 10.67 11.96
C GLU A 85 -3.10 11.13 10.86
N SER A 86 -3.51 11.07 9.59
CA SER A 86 -2.67 11.48 8.47
C SER A 86 -2.24 12.95 8.52
N THR A 87 -3.00 13.78 9.23
CA THR A 87 -2.73 15.21 9.37
C THR A 87 -1.88 15.57 10.59
N ARG A 88 -1.61 14.58 11.46
CA ARG A 88 -0.86 14.79 12.72
C ARG A 88 0.11 13.66 13.02
N LEU A 89 0.77 13.17 11.99
CA LEU A 89 1.83 12.17 12.15
C LEU A 89 2.95 12.74 13.04
N PRO A 90 3.46 11.97 14.02
CA PRO A 90 4.53 12.46 14.88
C PRO A 90 5.80 12.80 14.11
N GLY A 91 6.56 13.78 14.62
CA GLY A 91 7.80 14.20 13.98
C GLY A 91 7.57 14.82 12.61
N GLU A 92 8.56 14.69 11.76
CA GLU A 92 8.49 15.22 10.40
C GLU A 92 8.27 14.10 9.40
N PHE A 93 7.24 14.24 8.59
CA PHE A 93 6.98 13.36 7.46
C PHE A 93 6.67 14.23 6.23
N HIS A 94 7.08 13.77 5.04
CA HIS A 94 6.87 14.56 3.82
C HIS A 94 5.38 14.73 3.50
N ARG A 95 5.07 15.66 2.59
CA ARG A 95 3.71 16.17 2.40
C ARG A 95 2.89 15.44 1.34
N ASP A 96 3.37 14.33 0.80
CA ASP A 96 2.56 13.55 -0.14
C ASP A 96 1.32 12.99 0.59
N PRO A 97 0.09 13.39 0.20
CA PRO A 97 -1.11 13.00 0.94
C PRO A 97 -1.36 11.50 0.92
N ALA A 98 -1.07 10.84 -0.19
CA ALA A 98 -1.27 9.39 -0.29
C ALA A 98 -0.36 8.65 0.67
N ASP A 99 0.92 9.02 0.73
CA ASP A 99 1.88 8.42 1.66
C ASP A 99 1.50 8.68 3.11
N GLN A 100 1.04 9.89 3.42
CA GLN A 100 0.55 10.22 4.75
C GLN A 100 -0.63 9.34 5.17
N LEU A 101 -1.56 9.08 4.26
CA LEU A 101 -2.72 8.22 4.52
C LEU A 101 -2.32 6.76 4.67
N ILE A 102 -1.37 6.27 3.89
CA ILE A 102 -0.87 4.89 4.01
C ILE A 102 -0.16 4.70 5.36
N VAL A 103 0.71 5.63 5.73
CA VAL A 103 1.40 5.57 7.02
C VAL A 103 0.40 5.65 8.17
N ALA A 104 -0.57 6.56 8.10
CA ALA A 104 -1.62 6.67 9.10
C ALA A 104 -2.43 5.37 9.23
N THR A 105 -2.72 4.72 8.12
CA THR A 105 -3.43 3.43 8.10
C THR A 105 -2.65 2.37 8.88
N ALA A 106 -1.35 2.24 8.62
CA ALA A 106 -0.50 1.29 9.34
C ALA A 106 -0.46 1.59 10.84
N ARG A 107 -0.38 2.85 11.21
CA ARG A 107 -0.36 3.28 12.62
C ARG A 107 -1.67 2.98 13.33
N ILE A 108 -2.81 3.32 12.73
CA ILE A 108 -4.14 3.09 13.33
C ILE A 108 -4.41 1.61 13.48
N HIS A 109 -4.06 0.79 12.50
CA HIS A 109 -4.23 -0.66 12.56
C HIS A 109 -3.12 -1.38 13.34
N ASP A 110 -2.10 -0.64 13.77
CA ASP A 110 -0.95 -1.20 14.50
C ASP A 110 -0.34 -2.41 13.77
N CYS A 111 -0.16 -2.28 12.47
CA CYS A 111 0.40 -3.33 11.63
C CYS A 111 1.64 -2.83 10.89
N PRO A 112 2.55 -3.76 10.52
CA PRO A 112 3.73 -3.38 9.75
C PRO A 112 3.38 -2.94 8.34
N LEU A 113 4.14 -1.98 7.82
CA LEU A 113 4.06 -1.50 6.45
C LEU A 113 5.21 -2.07 5.64
N LEU A 114 4.89 -2.69 4.51
CA LEU A 114 5.87 -3.18 3.55
C LEU A 114 6.00 -2.17 2.42
N THR A 115 7.17 -1.57 2.30
CA THR A 115 7.47 -0.51 1.33
C THR A 115 8.93 -0.56 0.91
N LEU A 116 9.21 0.01 -0.25
CA LEU A 116 10.57 0.29 -0.71
C LEU A 116 10.81 1.80 -0.86
N ASP A 117 9.82 2.62 -0.51
CA ASP A 117 9.95 4.08 -0.58
C ASP A 117 10.91 4.57 0.49
N ARG A 118 11.95 5.29 0.06
CA ARG A 118 13.02 5.75 0.96
C ARG A 118 12.53 6.72 2.02
N LYS A 119 11.56 7.57 1.71
CA LYS A 119 11.03 8.55 2.65
C LYS A 119 10.24 7.87 3.76
N ILE A 120 9.52 6.81 3.43
CA ILE A 120 8.80 6.02 4.42
C ILE A 120 9.77 5.17 5.23
N LEU A 121 10.75 4.55 4.57
CA LEU A 121 11.78 3.75 5.26
C LEU A 121 12.58 4.58 6.27
N ALA A 122 12.75 5.88 6.01
CA ALA A 122 13.45 6.79 6.92
C ALA A 122 12.56 7.29 8.08
N TYR A 123 11.25 7.05 8.04
CA TYR A 123 10.34 7.54 9.05
C TYR A 123 10.28 6.58 10.24
N SER A 124 10.60 7.09 11.44
CA SER A 124 10.77 6.25 12.64
C SER A 124 9.46 5.93 13.37
N HIS A 125 8.35 6.57 13.02
CA HIS A 125 7.08 6.45 13.75
C HIS A 125 6.06 5.52 13.07
N VAL A 126 6.52 4.61 12.24
CA VAL A 126 5.71 3.55 11.64
C VAL A 126 6.45 2.23 11.77
N LYS A 127 5.73 1.15 12.01
CA LYS A 127 6.34 -0.19 11.99
C LYS A 127 6.62 -0.57 10.55
N LEU A 128 7.85 -0.99 10.28
CA LEU A 128 8.26 -1.47 8.97
C LEU A 128 8.51 -2.96 9.02
N LEU A 129 8.16 -3.64 7.95
CA LEU A 129 8.42 -5.06 7.83
C LEU A 129 9.85 -5.30 7.36
#